data_d994f93af33864c1aebae978aa2282e0
#
_entry.id   d994f93af33864c1aebae978aa2282e0
#
_cell.length_a   1.000
_cell.length_b   1.000
_cell.length_c   1.000
_cell.angle_alpha   90.00
_cell.angle_beta   90.00
_cell.angle_gamma   90.00
#
_symmetry.space_group_name_H-M   'P 1'
#
loop_
_entity.id
_entity.type
_entity.pdbx_description
1 polymer ?
#
loop_
_entity_poly.entity_id
_entity_poly.type
_entity_poly.pdbx_seq_one_letter_code
_entity_poly.pdbx_strand_id
1 'polypeptide(L)'
;MNDVFEFSNRHKDLMARDEEYVLGWRYEPQVVFERGEGVRIFDVDGNAYYDLSSGMMSLTLGHAHPELVETIKDMADRFIHQSAWYSNPWCIEFAELLATTLPGDLKVLNCAVTG
;
A
#
# COMPACT_ATOMS: atom_id res chain seq x y z
N MET A 1 -15.67 27.28 3.12
CA MET A 1 -15.52 25.97 3.77
C MET A 1 -14.02 25.62 3.85
N ASN A 2 -13.20 26.60 4.33
CA ASN A 2 -11.73 26.56 4.22
C ASN A 2 -10.97 26.53 5.54
N ASP A 3 -11.64 26.27 6.67
CA ASP A 3 -11.02 26.48 8.00
C ASP A 3 -10.89 25.19 8.84
N VAL A 4 -10.95 24.00 8.22
CA VAL A 4 -10.87 22.73 8.97
C VAL A 4 -9.41 22.29 9.19
N PHE A 5 -8.46 22.72 8.33
CA PHE A 5 -7.05 22.34 8.44
C PHE A 5 -6.13 23.55 8.24
N GLU A 6 -5.41 23.92 9.29
CA GLU A 6 -4.32 24.88 9.21
C GLU A 6 -3.01 24.12 8.98
N PHE A 7 -2.63 23.98 7.69
CA PHE A 7 -1.41 23.27 7.28
C PHE A 7 -0.15 24.09 7.56
N SER A 8 0.91 23.44 8.00
CA SER A 8 2.23 24.03 8.19
C SER A 8 2.85 24.53 6.88
N ASN A 9 3.92 25.33 6.99
CA ASN A 9 4.68 25.78 5.82
C ASN A 9 5.33 24.60 5.08
N ARG A 10 5.76 23.55 5.81
CA ARG A 10 6.27 22.30 5.22
C ARG A 10 5.22 21.62 4.35
N HIS A 11 4.00 21.50 4.85
CA HIS A 11 2.89 20.88 4.13
C HIS A 11 2.57 21.65 2.85
N LYS A 12 2.45 22.96 2.94
CA LYS A 12 2.19 23.87 1.79
C LYS A 12 3.30 23.80 0.73
N ASP A 13 4.58 23.74 1.14
CA ASP A 13 5.70 23.56 0.23
C ASP A 13 5.63 22.22 -0.52
N LEU A 14 5.33 21.14 0.20
CA LEU A 14 5.16 19.81 -0.41
C LEU A 14 4.00 19.76 -1.39
N MET A 15 2.87 20.38 -1.07
CA MET A 15 1.73 20.50 -1.98
C MET A 15 2.11 21.25 -3.28
N ALA A 16 2.81 22.36 -3.16
CA ALA A 16 3.24 23.15 -4.33
C ALA A 16 4.22 22.35 -5.22
N ARG A 17 5.13 21.60 -4.62
CA ARG A 17 6.06 20.72 -5.35
C ARG A 17 5.36 19.53 -5.98
N ASP A 18 4.36 18.95 -5.32
CA ASP A 18 3.54 17.90 -5.91
C ASP A 18 2.78 18.42 -7.13
N GLU A 19 2.25 19.64 -7.06
CA GLU A 19 1.58 20.27 -8.20
C GLU A 19 2.51 20.50 -9.39
N GLU A 20 3.78 20.87 -9.13
CA GLU A 20 4.78 21.15 -10.16
C GLU A 20 5.35 19.88 -10.80
N TYR A 21 5.62 18.83 -10.00
CA TYR A 21 6.44 17.68 -10.45
C TYR A 21 5.70 16.36 -10.56
N VAL A 22 4.50 16.22 -9.98
CA VAL A 22 3.77 14.95 -9.94
C VAL A 22 2.50 15.04 -10.78
N LEU A 23 2.41 14.20 -11.81
CA LEU A 23 1.17 14.00 -12.56
C LEU A 23 0.25 13.05 -11.77
N GLY A 24 -0.89 13.54 -11.32
CA GLY A 24 -1.84 12.72 -10.56
C GLY A 24 -3.23 13.35 -10.45
N TRP A 25 -4.18 12.55 -9.97
CA TRP A 25 -5.50 13.02 -9.59
C TRP A 25 -5.40 13.63 -8.19
N ARG A 26 -5.86 14.87 -8.05
CA ARG A 26 -5.86 15.59 -6.78
C ARG A 26 -7.28 15.90 -6.36
N TYR A 27 -7.53 15.74 -5.07
CA TYR A 27 -8.79 16.11 -4.45
C TYR A 27 -8.54 17.31 -3.51
N GLU A 28 -9.50 18.20 -3.43
CA GLU A 28 -9.45 19.34 -2.50
C GLU A 28 -10.20 19.03 -1.20
N PRO A 29 -9.61 19.36 -0.03
CA PRO A 29 -8.26 19.88 0.14
C PRO A 29 -7.21 18.80 -0.10
N GLN A 30 -6.11 19.16 -0.74
CA GLN A 30 -4.96 18.26 -0.91
C GLN A 30 -4.28 18.04 0.44
N VAL A 31 -4.04 16.76 0.79
CA VAL A 31 -3.36 16.39 2.03
C VAL A 31 -2.13 15.55 1.68
N VAL A 32 -0.98 15.89 2.26
CA VAL A 32 0.27 15.15 2.06
C VAL A 32 0.48 14.18 3.22
N PHE A 33 0.22 12.91 2.97
CA PHE A 33 0.38 11.84 3.97
C PHE A 33 1.83 11.39 4.09
N GLU A 34 2.27 11.08 5.31
CA GLU A 34 3.63 10.64 5.63
C GLU A 34 3.69 9.20 6.17
N ARG A 35 2.69 8.76 6.92
CA ARG A 35 2.65 7.42 7.51
C ARG A 35 1.23 6.91 7.72
N GLY A 36 1.12 5.59 7.92
CA GLY A 36 -0.13 4.94 8.27
C GLY A 36 0.05 3.89 9.36
N GLU A 37 -1.01 3.62 10.13
CA GLU A 37 -1.07 2.61 11.18
C GLU A 37 -2.50 2.07 11.31
N GLY A 38 -2.69 0.79 11.03
CA GLY A 38 -4.01 0.17 11.03
C GLY A 38 -4.99 0.90 10.10
N VAL A 39 -6.05 1.45 10.65
CA VAL A 39 -7.07 2.21 9.91
C VAL A 39 -6.80 3.72 9.85
N ARG A 40 -5.67 4.16 10.37
CA ARG A 40 -5.32 5.59 10.43
C ARG A 40 -4.19 5.92 9.48
N ILE A 41 -4.29 7.10 8.87
CA ILE A 41 -3.20 7.74 8.14
C ILE A 41 -2.91 9.10 8.77
N PHE A 42 -1.67 9.53 8.64
CA PHE A 42 -1.18 10.76 9.26
C PHE A 42 -0.51 11.61 8.19
N ASP A 43 -0.83 12.89 8.19
CA ASP A 43 -0.17 13.85 7.33
C ASP A 43 1.20 14.26 7.88
N VAL A 44 1.92 15.07 7.10
CA VAL A 44 3.26 15.58 7.46
C VAL A 44 3.26 16.53 8.66
N ASP A 45 2.08 17.00 9.09
CA ASP A 45 1.90 17.83 10.28
C ASP A 45 1.50 17.00 11.52
N GLY A 46 1.29 15.67 11.33
CA GLY A 46 0.93 14.74 12.39
C GLY A 46 -0.58 14.65 12.66
N ASN A 47 -1.42 15.30 11.87
CA ASN A 47 -2.86 15.15 12.00
C ASN A 47 -3.29 13.74 11.58
N ALA A 48 -4.20 13.15 12.34
CA ALA A 48 -4.69 11.80 12.11
C ALA A 48 -6.03 11.78 11.37
N TYR A 49 -6.14 10.91 10.39
CA TYR A 49 -7.35 10.67 9.60
C TYR A 49 -7.71 9.19 9.61
N TYR A 50 -8.98 8.88 9.43
CA TYR A 50 -9.40 7.51 9.15
C TYR A 50 -9.37 7.25 7.64
N ASP A 51 -8.64 6.21 7.24
CA ASP A 51 -8.63 5.75 5.85
C ASP A 51 -9.82 4.83 5.59
N LEU A 52 -10.92 5.40 5.13
CA LEU A 52 -12.13 4.66 4.76
C LEU A 52 -12.05 4.05 3.36
N SER A 53 -11.02 4.40 2.60
CA SER A 53 -10.80 3.89 1.24
C SER A 53 -9.85 2.69 1.19
N SER A 54 -9.09 2.44 2.27
CA SER A 54 -8.06 1.39 2.36
C SER A 54 -7.10 1.41 1.16
N GLY A 55 -6.63 2.62 0.77
CA GLY A 55 -5.77 2.77 -0.39
C GLY A 55 -6.42 2.28 -1.69
N MET A 56 -7.69 2.57 -1.92
CA MET A 56 -8.55 2.03 -3.00
C MET A 56 -8.78 0.53 -2.88
N MET A 57 -9.19 0.08 -1.70
CA MET A 57 -9.56 -1.32 -1.36
C MET A 57 -8.40 -2.32 -1.45
N SER A 58 -7.16 -1.87 -1.36
CA SER A 58 -5.97 -2.72 -1.45
C SER A 58 -5.33 -3.07 -0.10
N LEU A 59 -5.65 -2.34 0.97
CA LEU A 59 -5.06 -2.51 2.30
C LEU A 59 -5.98 -3.29 3.24
N THR A 60 -6.27 -4.54 2.93
CA THR A 60 -7.19 -5.40 3.72
C THR A 60 -6.73 -5.64 5.16
N LEU A 61 -5.43 -5.62 5.42
CA LEU A 61 -4.84 -5.76 6.76
C LEU A 61 -4.60 -4.43 7.46
N GLY A 62 -4.89 -3.30 6.79
CA GLY A 62 -4.56 -1.97 7.26
C GLY A 62 -3.12 -1.55 7.00
N HIS A 63 -2.82 -0.28 7.32
CA HIS A 63 -1.50 0.29 7.14
C HIS A 63 -0.48 -0.31 8.12
N ALA A 64 0.72 -0.58 7.63
CA ALA A 64 1.88 -1.02 8.40
C ALA A 64 1.59 -2.23 9.31
N HIS A 65 0.84 -3.23 8.82
CA HIS A 65 0.57 -4.45 9.59
C HIS A 65 1.90 -5.12 9.99
N PRO A 66 2.13 -5.38 11.29
CA PRO A 66 3.45 -5.81 11.77
C PRO A 66 4.00 -7.05 11.09
N GLU A 67 3.21 -8.11 10.95
CA GLU A 67 3.65 -9.36 10.30
C GLU A 67 3.97 -9.14 8.82
N LEU A 68 3.19 -8.30 8.11
CA LEU A 68 3.46 -7.99 6.70
C LEU A 68 4.76 -7.19 6.57
N VAL A 69 4.98 -6.20 7.44
CA VAL A 69 6.22 -5.40 7.44
C VAL A 69 7.44 -6.26 7.70
N GLU A 70 7.41 -7.16 8.69
CA GLU A 70 8.50 -8.08 8.98
C GLU A 70 8.75 -9.07 7.83
N THR A 71 7.69 -9.60 7.22
CA THR A 71 7.81 -10.47 6.04
C THR A 71 8.47 -9.75 4.86
N ILE A 72 8.09 -8.49 4.60
CA ILE A 72 8.71 -7.69 3.53
C ILE A 72 10.19 -7.45 3.82
N LYS A 73 10.56 -7.13 5.05
CA LYS A 73 11.97 -6.93 5.44
C LYS A 73 12.78 -8.22 5.27
N ASP A 74 12.28 -9.35 5.77
CA ASP A 74 12.94 -10.65 5.61
C ASP A 74 13.12 -11.02 4.15
N MET A 75 12.10 -10.82 3.33
CA MET A 75 12.19 -11.08 1.88
C MET A 75 13.12 -10.13 1.15
N ALA A 76 13.18 -8.86 1.54
CA ALA A 76 14.12 -7.89 0.95
C ALA A 76 15.59 -8.27 1.21
N ASP A 77 15.88 -8.83 2.39
CA ASP A 77 17.21 -9.34 2.73
C ASP A 77 17.59 -10.61 1.95
N ARG A 78 16.60 -11.41 1.51
CA ARG A 78 16.83 -12.67 0.80
C ARG A 78 16.77 -12.50 -0.72
N PHE A 79 15.76 -11.74 -1.21
CA PHE A 79 15.37 -11.89 -2.60
C PHE A 79 14.39 -10.80 -3.05
N ILE A 80 14.87 -9.90 -3.91
CA ILE A 80 14.05 -8.77 -4.37
C ILE A 80 13.26 -9.12 -5.64
N HIS A 81 13.88 -9.84 -6.58
CA HIS A 81 13.26 -10.16 -7.87
C HIS A 81 13.75 -11.50 -8.42
N GLN A 82 12.85 -12.19 -9.08
CA GLN A 82 13.13 -13.42 -9.83
C GLN A 82 12.36 -13.42 -11.15
N SER A 83 13.01 -13.96 -12.18
CA SER A 83 12.32 -14.22 -13.44
C SER A 83 11.22 -15.28 -13.24
N ALA A 84 10.08 -15.08 -13.90
CA ALA A 84 8.97 -16.03 -13.93
C ALA A 84 9.34 -17.41 -14.55
N TRP A 85 10.54 -17.55 -15.12
CA TRP A 85 11.04 -18.82 -15.65
C TRP A 85 11.50 -19.81 -14.57
N TYR A 86 11.62 -19.37 -13.34
CA TYR A 86 12.08 -20.17 -12.20
C TYR A 86 11.03 -20.15 -11.08
N SER A 87 10.99 -21.19 -10.29
CA SER A 87 10.14 -21.28 -9.11
C SER A 87 10.91 -20.94 -7.83
N ASN A 88 10.18 -20.57 -6.78
CA ASN A 88 10.71 -20.42 -5.44
C ASN A 88 9.73 -21.02 -4.41
N PRO A 89 10.20 -21.39 -3.21
CA PRO A 89 9.38 -22.03 -2.19
C PRO A 89 8.13 -21.22 -1.82
N TRP A 90 8.26 -19.92 -1.65
CA TRP A 90 7.16 -19.04 -1.20
C TRP A 90 6.01 -18.97 -2.21
N CYS A 91 6.32 -18.91 -3.51
CA CYS A 91 5.29 -18.96 -4.56
C CYS A 91 4.58 -20.32 -4.59
N ILE A 92 5.30 -21.40 -4.37
CA ILE A 92 4.74 -22.76 -4.33
C ILE A 92 3.81 -22.89 -3.13
N GLU A 93 4.29 -22.58 -1.93
CA GLU A 93 3.52 -22.64 -0.68
C GLU A 93 2.28 -21.74 -0.73
N PHE A 94 2.40 -20.53 -1.29
CA PHE A 94 1.27 -19.64 -1.48
C PHE A 94 0.24 -20.23 -2.45
N ALA A 95 0.67 -20.80 -3.56
CA ALA A 95 -0.23 -21.43 -4.54
C ALA A 95 -0.96 -22.63 -3.92
N GLU A 96 -0.26 -23.48 -3.16
CA GLU A 96 -0.86 -24.60 -2.43
C GLU A 96 -1.90 -24.13 -1.43
N LEU A 97 -1.57 -23.14 -0.60
CA LEU A 97 -2.49 -22.57 0.37
C LEU A 97 -3.73 -21.97 -0.30
N LEU A 98 -3.54 -21.17 -1.35
CA LEU A 98 -4.65 -20.58 -2.07
C LEU A 98 -5.55 -21.62 -2.73
N ALA A 99 -4.98 -22.69 -3.30
CA ALA A 99 -5.74 -23.79 -3.88
C ALA A 99 -6.71 -24.44 -2.89
N THR A 100 -6.39 -24.47 -1.59
CA THR A 100 -7.30 -25.01 -0.56
C THR A 100 -8.56 -24.18 -0.36
N THR A 101 -8.56 -22.92 -0.77
CA THR A 101 -9.69 -21.99 -0.64
C THR A 101 -10.55 -21.91 -1.89
N LEU A 102 -10.10 -22.47 -2.99
CA LEU A 102 -10.78 -22.40 -4.29
C LEU A 102 -11.80 -23.55 -4.46
N PRO A 103 -12.89 -23.32 -5.18
CA PRO A 103 -13.88 -24.35 -5.44
C PRO A 103 -13.39 -25.37 -6.50
N GLY A 104 -13.83 -26.62 -6.34
CA GLY A 104 -13.58 -27.70 -7.31
C GLY A 104 -12.10 -28.05 -7.47
N ASP A 105 -11.65 -28.23 -8.71
CA ASP A 105 -10.30 -28.65 -9.05
C ASP A 105 -9.38 -27.50 -9.48
N LEU A 106 -9.69 -26.27 -9.12
CA LEU A 106 -8.85 -25.11 -9.42
C LEU A 106 -7.56 -25.16 -8.57
N LYS A 107 -6.44 -25.47 -9.19
CA LYS A 107 -5.14 -25.69 -8.51
C LYS A 107 -4.00 -24.87 -9.09
N VAL A 108 -4.18 -24.28 -10.28
CA VAL A 108 -3.12 -23.57 -10.97
C VAL A 108 -3.29 -22.07 -10.75
N LEU A 109 -2.26 -21.46 -10.16
CA LEU A 109 -2.19 -20.03 -9.90
C LEU A 109 -1.23 -19.36 -10.89
N ASN A 110 -1.67 -18.27 -11.48
CA ASN A 110 -0.81 -17.35 -12.19
C ASN A 110 -0.93 -15.94 -11.56
N CYS A 111 0.19 -15.41 -11.09
CA CYS A 111 0.23 -14.05 -10.56
C CYS A 111 0.57 -13.07 -11.68
N ALA A 112 -0.33 -12.14 -11.95
CA ALA A 112 -0.11 -11.06 -12.91
C ALA A 112 -0.37 -9.71 -12.24
N VAL A 113 0.32 -8.66 -12.69
CA VAL A 113 0.10 -7.28 -12.23
C VAL A 113 -0.94 -6.54 -13.07
N THR A 114 -1.32 -7.14 -14.18
CA THR A 114 -2.38 -6.64 -15.09
C THR A 114 -3.28 -7.81 -15.47
N GLY A 115 -4.55 -7.52 -15.56
CA GLY A 115 -5.55 -8.51 -16.02
C GLY A 115 -5.47 -8.80 -17.52
#